data_d074a9f9177c5dc229cadcc356dd4a83
#
_entry.id   d074a9f9177c5dc229cadcc356dd4a83
#
_cell.length_a   1.000
_cell.length_b   1.000
_cell.length_c   1.000
_cell.angle_alpha   90.00
_cell.angle_beta   90.00
_cell.angle_gamma   90.00
#
_symmetry.space_group_name_H-M   'P 1'
#
loop_
_entity.id
_entity.type
_entity.pdbx_description
1 polymer ?
#
loop_
_entity_poly.entity_id
_entity_poly.type
_entity_poly.pdbx_seq_one_letter_code
_entity_poly.pdbx_strand_id
1 'polypeptide(L)'
;MDKLDIKLWTLASKGQIVPDRSLLKTPEQIEMIKKSAELNTAVLDHVAAHIHAGMSTAEIDKLVYDFTTEHGGIPAPLNYEGFPKSVCTSINNVICHGIPSENEILI
;
A
#
# COMPACT_ATOMS: atom_id res chain seq x y z
N MET A 1 6.26 17.35 -29.73
CA MET A 1 5.10 16.63 -29.18
C MET A 1 5.27 15.14 -29.50
N ASP A 2 5.35 14.29 -28.52
CA ASP A 2 5.51 12.86 -28.75
C ASP A 2 4.15 12.17 -29.03
N LYS A 3 4.19 10.85 -29.37
CA LYS A 3 2.98 10.09 -29.69
C LYS A 3 1.96 10.06 -28.56
N LEU A 4 2.43 10.10 -27.31
CA LEU A 4 1.56 10.08 -26.14
C LEU A 4 0.85 11.42 -25.96
N ASP A 5 1.56 12.54 -26.14
CA ASP A 5 0.96 13.87 -26.12
C ASP A 5 -0.13 14.02 -27.17
N ILE A 6 0.13 13.53 -28.38
CA ILE A 6 -0.84 13.55 -29.47
C ILE A 6 -2.08 12.73 -29.11
N LYS A 7 -1.89 11.56 -28.50
CA LYS A 7 -3.00 10.70 -28.06
C LYS A 7 -3.84 11.39 -26.98
N LEU A 8 -3.20 11.97 -25.97
CA LEU A 8 -3.87 12.68 -24.88
C LEU A 8 -4.69 13.88 -25.43
N TRP A 9 -4.05 14.69 -26.28
CA TRP A 9 -4.73 15.80 -26.92
C TRP A 9 -5.94 15.36 -27.76
N THR A 10 -5.78 14.30 -28.56
CA THR A 10 -6.84 13.75 -29.41
C THR A 10 -8.03 13.27 -28.58
N LEU A 11 -7.78 12.59 -27.45
CA LEU A 11 -8.85 12.10 -26.57
C LEU A 11 -9.55 13.28 -25.86
N ALA A 12 -8.77 14.25 -25.36
CA ALA A 12 -9.31 15.43 -24.71
C ALA A 12 -10.17 16.27 -25.66
N SER A 13 -9.75 16.42 -26.92
CA SER A 13 -10.50 17.16 -27.93
C SER A 13 -11.85 16.50 -28.29
N LYS A 14 -12.00 15.21 -27.99
CA LYS A 14 -13.26 14.47 -28.14
C LYS A 14 -14.14 14.51 -26.88
N GLY A 15 -13.78 15.33 -25.90
CA GLY A 15 -14.50 15.46 -24.64
C GLY A 15 -14.24 14.36 -23.61
N GLN A 16 -13.22 13.52 -23.81
CA GLN A 16 -12.85 12.53 -22.85
C GLN A 16 -11.99 13.11 -21.73
N ILE A 17 -12.18 12.62 -20.49
CA ILE A 17 -11.32 12.96 -19.36
C ILE A 17 -10.03 12.17 -19.49
N VAL A 18 -8.89 12.88 -19.56
CA VAL A 18 -7.57 12.28 -19.66
C VAL A 18 -6.74 12.60 -18.42
N PRO A 19 -5.82 11.70 -18.00
CA PRO A 19 -4.94 11.99 -16.88
C PRO A 19 -3.91 13.06 -17.24
N ASP A 20 -3.42 13.76 -16.22
CA ASP A 20 -2.23 14.60 -16.37
C ASP A 20 -1.02 13.73 -16.76
N ARG A 21 -0.16 14.25 -17.62
CA ARG A 21 1.01 13.53 -18.11
C ARG A 21 1.91 13.01 -16.97
N SER A 22 2.01 13.76 -15.88
CA SER A 22 2.81 13.38 -14.71
C SER A 22 2.32 12.11 -14.00
N LEU A 23 1.06 11.73 -14.20
CA LEU A 23 0.47 10.53 -13.62
C LEU A 23 0.76 9.27 -14.44
N LEU A 24 1.24 9.42 -15.67
CA LEU A 24 1.55 8.29 -16.54
C LEU A 24 2.92 7.73 -16.23
N LYS A 25 3.00 6.42 -16.15
CA LYS A 25 4.22 5.70 -15.78
C LYS A 25 4.92 5.13 -17.01
N THR A 26 6.25 5.12 -16.96
CA THR A 26 7.06 4.43 -17.97
C THR A 26 7.00 2.92 -17.78
N PRO A 27 7.36 2.10 -18.80
CA PRO A 27 7.46 0.65 -18.64
C PRO A 27 8.36 0.24 -17.47
N GLU A 28 9.48 0.94 -17.26
CA GLU A 28 10.42 0.69 -16.17
C GLU A 28 9.80 0.98 -14.81
N GLN A 29 9.04 2.07 -14.70
CA GLN A 29 8.30 2.40 -13.47
C GLN A 29 7.22 1.37 -13.17
N ILE A 30 6.53 0.86 -14.20
CA ILE A 30 5.52 -0.19 -14.05
C ILE A 30 6.16 -1.47 -13.52
N GLU A 31 7.33 -1.86 -14.01
CA GLU A 31 8.05 -3.05 -13.50
C GLU A 31 8.44 -2.87 -12.02
N MET A 32 8.85 -1.68 -11.62
CA MET A 32 9.14 -1.38 -10.21
C MET A 32 7.88 -1.46 -9.34
N ILE A 33 6.75 -0.96 -9.82
CA ILE A 33 5.46 -1.06 -9.13
C ILE A 33 5.04 -2.53 -8.98
N LYS A 34 5.26 -3.37 -10.00
CA LYS A 34 4.98 -4.81 -9.92
C LYS A 34 5.81 -5.48 -8.82
N LYS A 35 7.09 -5.16 -8.71
CA LYS A 35 7.95 -5.70 -7.64
C LYS A 35 7.45 -5.28 -6.25
N SER A 36 7.06 -4.03 -6.11
CA SER A 36 6.46 -3.52 -4.87
C SER A 36 5.14 -4.25 -4.55
N ALA A 37 4.31 -4.51 -5.55
CA ALA A 37 3.05 -5.23 -5.41
C ALA A 37 3.28 -6.70 -4.99
N GLU A 38 4.29 -7.36 -5.53
CA GLU A 38 4.67 -8.73 -5.12
C GLU A 38 5.06 -8.78 -3.65
N LEU A 39 5.85 -7.82 -3.18
CA LEU A 39 6.21 -7.70 -1.77
C LEU A 39 4.97 -7.44 -0.91
N ASN A 40 4.10 -6.54 -1.32
CA ASN A 40 2.87 -6.23 -0.58
C ASN A 40 1.95 -7.46 -0.46
N THR A 41 1.81 -8.25 -1.52
CA THR A 41 1.05 -9.50 -1.49
C THR A 41 1.69 -10.50 -0.52
N ALA A 42 3.01 -10.63 -0.55
CA ALA A 42 3.74 -11.51 0.36
C ALA A 42 3.60 -11.09 1.84
N VAL A 43 3.53 -9.78 2.12
CA VAL A 43 3.24 -9.26 3.47
C VAL A 43 1.88 -9.74 3.95
N LEU A 44 0.84 -9.64 3.12
CA LEU A 44 -0.50 -10.11 3.47
C LEU A 44 -0.53 -11.61 3.73
N ASP A 45 0.14 -12.40 2.89
CA ASP A 45 0.25 -13.84 3.07
C ASP A 45 1.00 -14.19 4.37
N HIS A 46 2.04 -13.44 4.70
CA HIS A 46 2.79 -13.62 5.94
C HIS A 46 1.93 -13.34 7.18
N VAL A 47 1.15 -12.26 7.17
CA VAL A 47 0.19 -11.96 8.24
C VAL A 47 -0.87 -13.05 8.33
N ALA A 48 -1.42 -13.49 7.20
CA ALA A 48 -2.43 -14.55 7.17
C ALA A 48 -1.91 -15.87 7.78
N ALA A 49 -0.64 -16.19 7.61
CA ALA A 49 -0.01 -17.38 8.17
C ALA A 49 0.23 -17.29 9.69
N HIS A 50 0.24 -16.11 10.28
CA HIS A 50 0.61 -15.89 11.68
C HIS A 50 -0.52 -15.33 12.55
N ILE A 51 -1.58 -14.79 11.94
CA ILE A 51 -2.70 -14.19 12.68
C ILE A 51 -3.47 -15.24 13.47
N HIS A 52 -3.77 -14.93 14.73
CA HIS A 52 -4.51 -15.81 15.62
C HIS A 52 -5.23 -15.03 16.73
N ALA A 53 -6.24 -15.63 17.32
CA ALA A 53 -6.91 -15.08 18.51
C ALA A 53 -5.90 -14.95 19.67
N GLY A 54 -6.03 -13.89 20.45
CA GLY A 54 -5.11 -13.56 21.53
C GLY A 54 -3.94 -12.65 21.11
N MET A 55 -3.73 -12.48 19.81
CA MET A 55 -2.73 -11.57 19.25
C MET A 55 -3.18 -10.12 19.36
N SER A 56 -2.27 -9.21 19.68
CA SER A 56 -2.56 -7.77 19.59
C SER A 56 -2.38 -7.24 18.17
N THR A 57 -3.03 -6.12 17.86
CA THR A 57 -2.80 -5.47 16.57
C THR A 57 -1.39 -4.86 16.47
N ALA A 58 -0.75 -4.53 17.61
CA ALA A 58 0.66 -4.16 17.63
C ALA A 58 1.59 -5.29 17.18
N GLU A 59 1.26 -6.55 17.48
CA GLU A 59 2.01 -7.71 16.98
C GLU A 59 1.84 -7.89 15.49
N ILE A 60 0.66 -7.61 14.93
CA ILE A 60 0.44 -7.58 13.47
C ILE A 60 1.34 -6.51 12.84
N ASP A 61 1.39 -5.33 13.43
CA ASP A 61 2.27 -4.24 12.96
C ASP A 61 3.74 -4.67 12.93
N LYS A 62 4.19 -5.35 13.97
CA LYS A 62 5.55 -5.89 14.03
C LYS A 62 5.83 -6.90 12.93
N LEU A 63 4.91 -7.82 12.66
CA LEU A 63 5.01 -8.78 11.54
C LEU A 63 5.18 -8.05 10.21
N VAL A 64 4.36 -7.03 9.97
CA VAL A 64 4.40 -6.24 8.73
C VAL A 64 5.71 -5.47 8.61
N TYR A 65 6.12 -4.79 9.65
CA TYR A 65 7.37 -4.02 9.65
C TYR A 65 8.58 -4.92 9.40
N ASP A 66 8.72 -5.97 10.17
CA ASP A 66 9.88 -6.87 10.10
C ASP A 66 9.95 -7.53 8.70
N PHE A 67 8.86 -8.10 8.22
CA PHE A 67 8.84 -8.75 6.91
C PHE A 67 9.14 -7.77 5.77
N THR A 68 8.53 -6.60 5.78
CA THR A 68 8.73 -5.60 4.75
C THR A 68 10.17 -5.12 4.70
N THR A 69 10.76 -4.80 5.85
CA THR A 69 12.14 -4.28 5.92
C THR A 69 13.18 -5.36 5.62
N GLU A 70 12.97 -6.60 6.05
CA GLU A 70 13.83 -7.73 5.73
C GLU A 70 13.88 -8.03 4.21
N HIS A 71 12.81 -7.70 3.48
CA HIS A 71 12.75 -7.86 2.03
C HIS A 71 13.09 -6.58 1.24
N GLY A 72 13.70 -5.60 1.91
CA GLY A 72 14.20 -4.38 1.28
C GLY A 72 13.13 -3.33 0.97
N GLY A 73 11.92 -3.49 1.49
CA GLY A 73 10.84 -2.52 1.35
C GLY A 73 10.75 -1.54 2.50
N ILE A 74 9.93 -0.51 2.32
CA ILE A 74 9.57 0.46 3.35
C ILE A 74 8.05 0.45 3.48
N PRO A 75 7.48 0.20 4.68
CA PRO A 75 6.03 0.24 4.85
C PRO A 75 5.45 1.60 4.47
N ALA A 76 4.53 1.63 3.52
CA ALA A 76 3.97 2.87 3.00
C ALA A 76 3.26 3.74 4.05
N PRO A 77 2.51 3.18 5.02
CA PRO A 77 1.85 3.99 6.04
C PRO A 77 2.80 4.67 7.03
N LEU A 78 3.98 4.07 7.26
CA LEU A 78 4.90 4.53 8.30
C LEU A 78 5.40 5.96 7.99
N ASN A 79 5.16 6.86 8.93
CA ASN A 79 5.50 8.28 8.85
C ASN A 79 4.74 9.07 7.76
N TYR A 80 3.76 8.45 7.09
CA TYR A 80 2.93 9.17 6.13
C TYR A 80 1.97 10.10 6.89
N GLU A 81 2.13 11.40 6.70
CA GLU A 81 1.34 12.43 7.39
C GLU A 81 1.26 12.21 8.92
N GLY A 82 2.35 11.73 9.51
CA GLY A 82 2.43 11.48 10.96
C GLY A 82 1.85 10.14 11.43
N PHE A 83 1.45 9.24 10.51
CA PHE A 83 0.96 7.92 10.91
C PHE A 83 2.08 7.12 11.59
N PRO A 84 1.86 6.62 12.84
CA PRO A 84 2.96 6.13 13.68
C PRO A 84 3.34 4.66 13.47
N LYS A 85 2.60 3.93 12.62
CA LYS A 85 2.72 2.48 12.46
C LYS A 85 2.91 2.08 11.00
N SER A 86 3.20 0.80 10.77
CA SER A 86 3.54 0.26 9.46
C SER A 86 2.34 -0.29 8.68
N VAL A 87 1.22 -0.47 9.33
CA VAL A 87 -0.01 -1.02 8.77
C VAL A 87 -1.23 -0.40 9.45
N CYS A 88 -2.36 -0.40 8.77
CA CYS A 88 -3.64 -0.06 9.36
C CYS A 88 -4.35 -1.34 9.80
N THR A 89 -4.86 -1.35 11.03
CA THR A 89 -5.66 -2.45 11.59
C THR A 89 -7.03 -1.91 11.96
N SER A 90 -8.03 -2.19 11.14
CA SER A 90 -9.38 -1.63 11.29
C SER A 90 -10.35 -2.75 11.65
N ILE A 91 -10.57 -2.92 12.96
CA ILE A 91 -11.37 -4.02 13.53
C ILE A 91 -12.79 -3.55 13.80
N ASN A 92 -13.77 -4.38 13.47
CA ASN A 92 -15.18 -4.20 13.76
C ASN A 92 -15.72 -2.83 13.28
N ASN A 93 -16.01 -1.90 14.18
CA ASN A 93 -16.58 -0.60 13.87
C ASN A 93 -15.57 0.45 13.37
N VAL A 94 -14.30 0.14 13.36
CA VAL A 94 -13.27 1.03 12.77
C VAL A 94 -13.33 0.92 11.25
N ILE A 95 -13.73 2.00 10.58
CA ILE A 95 -13.98 1.98 9.13
C ILE A 95 -12.67 1.87 8.35
N CYS A 96 -11.65 2.67 8.70
CA CYS A 96 -10.33 2.64 8.06
C CYS A 96 -9.29 3.32 8.95
N HIS A 97 -8.01 3.17 8.59
CA HIS A 97 -6.85 3.79 9.25
C HIS A 97 -6.75 3.52 10.75
N GLY A 98 -7.22 2.36 11.20
CA GLY A 98 -7.03 1.93 12.58
C GLY A 98 -5.53 1.84 12.92
N ILE A 99 -5.16 2.41 14.08
CA ILE A 99 -3.77 2.43 14.53
C ILE A 99 -3.51 1.18 15.37
N PRO A 100 -2.53 0.34 14.99
CA PRO A 100 -2.12 -0.81 15.79
C PRO A 100 -1.82 -0.46 17.26
N SER A 101 -2.32 -1.27 18.17
CA SER A 101 -2.21 -1.04 19.62
C SER A 101 -1.95 -2.35 20.37
N GLU A 102 -1.16 -2.26 21.43
CA GLU A 102 -0.94 -3.38 22.35
C GLU A 102 -2.18 -3.75 23.15
N ASN A 103 -3.12 -2.81 23.27
CA ASN A 103 -4.36 -2.98 24.04
C ASN A 103 -5.51 -3.53 23.22
N GLU A 104 -5.35 -3.65 21.90
CA GLU A 104 -6.37 -4.18 20.99
C GLU A 104 -6.04 -5.63 20.64
N ILE A 105 -6.78 -6.54 21.25
CA ILE A 105 -6.53 -7.98 21.17
C ILE A 105 -7.59 -8.64 20.28
N LEU A 106 -7.16 -9.49 19.37
CA LEU A 106 -8.02 -10.29 18.51
C LEU A 106 -8.71 -11.39 19.31
N ILE A 107 -9.99 -11.62 19.04
CA ILE A 107 -10.79 -12.69 19.65
C ILE A 107 -11.24 -13.69 18.59
#